data_cf2e4b0ef48c4b14e759b3c79aea5e41
#
_entry.id   cf2e4b0ef48c4b14e759b3c79aea5e41
#
_cell.length_a   1.000
_cell.length_b   1.000
_cell.length_c   1.000
_cell.angle_alpha   90.00
_cell.angle_beta   90.00
_cell.angle_gamma   90.00
#
_symmetry.space_group_name_H-M   'P 1'
#
loop_
_entity.id
_entity.type
_entity.pdbx_description
1 polymer ?
#
loop_
_entity_poly.entity_id
_entity_poly.type
_entity_poly.pdbx_seq_one_letter_code
_entity_poly.pdbx_strand_id
1 'polypeptide(L)'
;MALDEIKYQTYVQILKEELVPAMGCTEPIALSYCASKARDILGTTPTRCLVEISGNIIKNVKSVIVPNTNGLKGIEAAVAAGIIAGNANKVLEVIADVKKDQIKEIKDYLEHNCIIVRPLETEQIGRAHV
;
A
#
# COMPACT_ATOMS: atom_id res chain seq x y z
N MET A 1 29.25 19.62 -24.59
CA MET A 1 30.05 18.48 -24.09
C MET A 1 30.15 18.48 -22.59
N ALA A 2 31.01 19.24 -21.93
CA ALA A 2 31.11 19.23 -20.45
C ALA A 2 29.79 19.58 -19.76
N LEU A 3 29.03 20.53 -20.33
CA LEU A 3 27.72 20.91 -19.79
C LEU A 3 26.69 19.78 -19.91
N ASP A 4 26.71 19.01 -21.00
CA ASP A 4 25.83 17.89 -21.20
C ASP A 4 26.17 16.73 -20.24
N GLU A 5 27.45 16.50 -19.99
CA GLU A 5 27.89 15.52 -18.99
C GLU A 5 27.46 15.91 -17.57
N ILE A 6 27.59 17.19 -17.21
CA ILE A 6 27.13 17.68 -15.90
C ILE A 6 25.63 17.51 -15.76
N LYS A 7 24.83 17.83 -16.78
CA LYS A 7 23.38 17.61 -16.79
C LYS A 7 23.05 16.12 -16.65
N TYR A 8 23.73 15.29 -17.39
CA TYR A 8 23.54 13.84 -17.33
C TYR A 8 23.77 13.30 -15.91
N GLN A 9 24.90 13.66 -15.30
CA GLN A 9 25.24 13.24 -13.95
C GLN A 9 24.24 13.77 -12.92
N THR A 10 23.77 15.01 -13.09
CA THR A 10 22.74 15.59 -12.23
C THR A 10 21.42 14.81 -12.32
N TYR A 11 20.97 14.46 -13.52
CA TYR A 11 19.76 13.66 -13.71
C TYR A 11 19.90 12.25 -13.12
N VAL A 12 21.06 11.63 -13.31
CA VAL A 12 21.34 10.31 -12.70
C VAL A 12 21.29 10.40 -11.17
N GLN A 13 21.84 11.46 -10.59
CA GLN A 13 21.81 11.65 -9.14
C GLN A 13 20.39 11.86 -8.63
N ILE A 14 19.58 12.68 -9.30
CA ILE A 14 18.16 12.88 -8.98
C ILE A 14 17.42 11.54 -9.02
N LEU A 15 17.61 10.74 -10.06
CA LEU A 15 17.00 9.43 -10.18
C LEU A 15 17.39 8.50 -9.02
N LYS A 16 18.67 8.50 -8.63
CA LYS A 16 19.14 7.68 -7.48
C LYS A 16 18.52 8.11 -6.18
N GLU A 17 18.27 9.40 -5.98
CA GLU A 17 17.68 9.94 -4.76
C GLU A 17 16.17 9.75 -4.70
N GLU A 18 15.48 9.90 -5.82
CA GLU A 18 14.01 9.90 -5.88
C GLU A 18 13.40 8.53 -6.17
N LEU A 19 14.13 7.63 -6.83
CA LEU A 19 13.60 6.31 -7.14
C LEU A 19 13.56 5.40 -5.91
N VAL A 20 12.38 4.85 -5.66
CA VAL A 20 12.15 3.89 -4.58
C VAL A 20 11.68 2.56 -5.20
N PRO A 21 12.30 1.42 -4.83
CA PRO A 21 11.83 0.13 -5.33
C PRO A 21 10.39 -0.12 -4.89
N ALA A 22 9.58 -0.60 -5.83
CA ALA A 22 8.21 -0.99 -5.59
C ALA A 22 7.93 -2.32 -6.28
N MET A 23 7.06 -3.13 -5.68
CA MET A 23 6.75 -4.43 -6.24
C MET A 23 5.37 -4.44 -6.90
N GLY A 24 5.26 -3.87 -8.08
CA GLY A 24 4.03 -3.85 -8.85
C GLY A 24 3.30 -2.52 -8.78
N CYS A 25 1.97 -2.54 -8.90
CA CYS A 25 1.15 -1.33 -8.90
C CYS A 25 1.22 -0.60 -7.57
N THR A 26 1.62 0.68 -7.61
CA THR A 26 1.88 1.48 -6.40
C THR A 26 0.62 1.89 -5.64
N GLU A 27 -0.54 1.96 -6.28
CA GLU A 27 -1.78 2.38 -5.63
C GLU A 27 -2.26 1.39 -4.56
N PRO A 28 -2.42 0.08 -4.84
CA PRO A 28 -2.73 -0.89 -3.77
C PRO A 28 -1.59 -1.00 -2.75
N ILE A 29 -0.34 -0.86 -3.17
CA ILE A 29 0.81 -0.87 -2.27
C ILE A 29 0.76 0.31 -1.29
N ALA A 30 0.38 1.51 -1.75
CA ALA A 30 0.22 2.67 -0.87
C ALA A 30 -0.83 2.42 0.21
N LEU A 31 -1.94 1.76 -0.13
CA LEU A 31 -2.97 1.37 0.84
C LEU A 31 -2.43 0.37 1.86
N SER A 32 -1.71 -0.65 1.40
CA SER A 32 -1.08 -1.64 2.28
C SER A 32 -0.04 -0.98 3.21
N TYR A 33 0.75 -0.05 2.69
CA TYR A 33 1.73 0.70 3.48
C TYR A 33 1.05 1.53 4.58
N CYS A 34 0.04 2.31 4.22
CA CYS A 34 -0.72 3.14 5.16
C CYS A 34 -1.35 2.28 6.27
N ALA A 35 -1.98 1.18 5.90
CA ALA A 35 -2.62 0.26 6.84
C ALA A 35 -1.60 -0.43 7.76
N SER A 36 -0.45 -0.81 7.23
CA SER A 36 0.65 -1.38 8.01
C SER A 36 1.20 -0.39 9.04
N LYS A 37 1.41 0.86 8.63
CA LYS A 37 1.81 1.95 9.53
C LYS A 37 0.80 2.19 10.65
N ALA A 38 -0.48 2.27 10.31
CA ALA A 38 -1.54 2.48 11.29
C ALA A 38 -1.61 1.33 12.30
N ARG A 39 -1.49 0.08 11.84
CA ARG A 39 -1.41 -1.09 12.71
C ARG A 39 -0.20 -1.01 13.66
N ASP A 40 0.97 -0.63 13.17
CA ASP A 40 2.19 -0.52 13.99
C ASP A 40 2.03 0.55 15.08
N ILE A 41 1.40 1.68 14.76
CA ILE A 41 1.09 2.73 15.75
C ILE A 41 0.09 2.23 16.80
N LEU A 42 -0.93 1.48 16.37
CA LEU A 42 -1.91 0.88 17.27
C LEU A 42 -1.28 -0.18 18.19
N GLY A 43 -0.28 -0.90 17.69
CA GLY A 43 0.44 -1.95 18.44
C GLY A 43 -0.25 -3.31 18.47
N THR A 44 -1.37 -3.47 17.78
CA THR A 44 -2.11 -4.74 17.68
C THR A 44 -2.89 -4.80 16.36
N THR A 45 -3.39 -5.97 16.01
CA THR A 45 -4.25 -6.13 14.83
C THR A 45 -5.63 -5.50 15.09
N PRO A 46 -6.05 -4.50 14.31
CA PRO A 46 -7.34 -3.85 14.50
C PRO A 46 -8.49 -4.75 14.08
N THR A 47 -9.62 -4.65 14.78
CA THR A 47 -10.86 -5.34 14.41
C THR A 47 -11.74 -4.51 13.49
N ARG A 48 -11.51 -3.20 13.44
CA ARG A 48 -12.22 -2.25 12.57
C ARG A 48 -11.21 -1.30 11.94
N CYS A 49 -11.42 -0.98 10.68
CA CYS A 49 -10.59 -0.06 9.94
C CYS A 49 -11.47 0.86 9.08
N LEU A 50 -11.29 2.16 9.22
CA LEU A 50 -11.88 3.15 8.34
C LEU A 50 -10.80 3.65 7.38
N VAL A 51 -11.05 3.53 6.08
CA VAL A 51 -10.15 3.96 5.02
C VAL A 51 -10.80 5.10 4.25
N GLU A 52 -10.18 6.26 4.32
CA GLU A 52 -10.61 7.43 3.57
C GLU A 52 -9.62 7.69 2.44
N ILE A 53 -10.06 7.62 1.20
CA ILE A 53 -9.20 7.71 0.01
C ILE A 53 -9.83 8.55 -1.08
N SER A 54 -8.99 9.14 -1.94
CA SER A 54 -9.46 9.93 -3.06
C SER A 54 -10.27 9.09 -4.06
N GLY A 55 -11.18 9.73 -4.78
CA GLY A 55 -11.96 9.08 -5.83
C GLY A 55 -11.10 8.41 -6.90
N ASN A 56 -9.94 8.99 -7.21
CA ASN A 56 -8.99 8.40 -8.17
C ASN A 56 -8.44 7.06 -7.69
N ILE A 57 -8.07 6.95 -6.42
CA ILE A 57 -7.60 5.68 -5.86
C ILE A 57 -8.74 4.65 -5.84
N ILE A 58 -9.94 5.04 -5.45
CA ILE A 58 -11.10 4.15 -5.49
C ILE A 58 -11.30 3.59 -6.89
N LYS A 59 -11.31 4.46 -7.89
CA LYS A 59 -11.48 4.08 -9.30
C LYS A 59 -10.38 3.13 -9.78
N ASN A 60 -9.13 3.42 -9.45
CA ASN A 60 -7.97 2.72 -9.96
C ASN A 60 -7.69 1.39 -9.25
N VAL A 61 -8.03 1.24 -7.98
CA VAL A 61 -7.71 0.05 -7.19
C VAL A 61 -8.85 -0.97 -7.15
N LYS A 62 -10.08 -0.54 -7.40
CA LYS A 62 -11.30 -1.35 -7.27
C LYS A 62 -11.22 -2.78 -7.84
N SER A 63 -10.53 -2.98 -8.95
CA SER A 63 -10.41 -4.30 -9.61
C SER A 63 -8.97 -4.76 -9.77
N VAL A 64 -8.02 -4.08 -9.16
CA VAL A 64 -6.60 -4.39 -9.29
C VAL A 64 -6.23 -5.52 -8.34
N ILE A 65 -5.46 -6.49 -8.86
CA ILE A 65 -4.90 -7.56 -8.05
C ILE A 65 -3.82 -6.99 -7.13
N VAL A 66 -3.94 -7.26 -5.85
CA VAL A 66 -2.94 -6.89 -4.85
C VAL A 66 -1.73 -7.82 -4.99
N PRO A 67 -0.51 -7.29 -5.16
CA PRO A 67 0.68 -8.14 -5.30
C PRO A 67 0.85 -9.13 -4.15
N ASN A 68 1.34 -10.32 -4.46
CA ASN A 68 1.66 -11.40 -3.51
C ASN A 68 0.49 -11.92 -2.66
N THR A 69 -0.74 -11.70 -3.07
CA THR A 69 -1.93 -12.17 -2.34
C THR A 69 -2.65 -13.33 -3.03
N ASN A 70 -2.04 -13.92 -4.04
CA ASN A 70 -2.63 -15.02 -4.81
C ASN A 70 -3.98 -14.65 -5.43
N GLY A 71 -4.05 -13.45 -6.02
CA GLY A 71 -5.20 -13.00 -6.80
C GLY A 71 -6.28 -12.23 -6.03
N LEU A 72 -6.06 -11.87 -4.78
CA LEU A 72 -6.98 -10.99 -4.07
C LEU A 72 -7.02 -9.60 -4.70
N LYS A 73 -8.21 -9.04 -4.82
CA LYS A 73 -8.46 -7.78 -5.53
C LYS A 73 -9.10 -6.73 -4.63
N GLY A 74 -8.82 -5.48 -4.95
CA GLY A 74 -9.55 -4.34 -4.42
C GLY A 74 -8.93 -3.69 -3.21
N ILE A 75 -9.60 -2.66 -2.73
CA ILE A 75 -9.14 -1.77 -1.66
C ILE A 75 -9.05 -2.53 -0.33
N GLU A 76 -10.10 -3.25 0.01
CA GLU A 76 -10.18 -4.01 1.25
C GLU A 76 -9.08 -5.07 1.33
N ALA A 77 -8.81 -5.75 0.21
CA ALA A 77 -7.74 -6.74 0.12
C ALA A 77 -6.36 -6.11 0.33
N ALA A 78 -6.12 -4.95 -0.26
CA ALA A 78 -4.85 -4.23 -0.08
C ALA A 78 -4.65 -3.78 1.38
N VAL A 79 -5.70 -3.28 2.00
CA VAL A 79 -5.69 -2.87 3.42
C VAL A 79 -5.45 -4.08 4.33
N ALA A 80 -6.19 -5.15 4.13
CA ALA A 80 -6.04 -6.38 4.92
C ALA A 80 -4.63 -6.99 4.77
N ALA A 81 -4.07 -6.99 3.56
CA ALA A 81 -2.71 -7.45 3.32
C ALA A 81 -1.69 -6.62 4.12
N GLY A 82 -1.86 -5.31 4.15
CA GLY A 82 -1.02 -4.42 4.96
C GLY A 82 -1.15 -4.68 6.46
N ILE A 83 -2.36 -4.87 6.95
CA ILE A 83 -2.63 -5.13 8.37
C ILE A 83 -2.03 -6.48 8.81
N ILE A 84 -2.22 -7.53 8.04
CA ILE A 84 -1.84 -8.90 8.44
C ILE A 84 -0.37 -9.20 8.15
N ALA A 85 0.11 -8.83 6.98
CA ALA A 85 1.42 -9.26 6.48
C ALA A 85 2.39 -8.12 6.20
N GLY A 86 1.95 -6.87 6.33
CA GLY A 86 2.77 -5.72 5.95
C GLY A 86 3.94 -5.45 6.89
N ASN A 87 5.09 -5.15 6.29
CA ASN A 87 6.25 -4.60 6.98
C ASN A 87 6.46 -3.14 6.52
N ALA A 88 5.99 -2.19 7.31
CA ALA A 88 6.04 -0.78 6.98
C ALA A 88 7.45 -0.22 6.79
N ASN A 89 8.47 -0.86 7.39
CA ASN A 89 9.87 -0.47 7.21
C ASN A 89 10.37 -0.67 5.77
N LYS A 90 9.70 -1.51 5.00
CA LYS A 90 10.02 -1.77 3.59
C LYS A 90 9.35 -0.80 2.62
N VAL A 91 8.59 0.17 3.12
CA VAL A 91 7.91 1.22 2.34
C VAL A 91 7.07 0.62 1.20
N LEU A 92 7.46 0.82 -0.07
CA LEU A 92 6.73 0.31 -1.24
C LEU A 92 6.93 -1.19 -1.51
N GLU A 93 7.78 -1.85 -0.73
CA GLU A 93 7.92 -3.31 -0.70
C GLU A 93 7.24 -3.92 0.53
N VAL A 94 6.29 -3.21 1.10
CA VAL A 94 5.60 -3.53 2.36
C VAL A 94 4.99 -4.93 2.41
N ILE A 95 4.50 -5.45 1.29
CA ILE A 95 3.94 -6.81 1.17
C ILE A 95 4.77 -7.74 0.28
N ALA A 96 6.08 -7.45 0.14
CA ALA A 96 6.99 -8.27 -0.66
C ALA A 96 7.15 -9.70 -0.13
N ASP A 97 7.09 -9.87 1.18
CA ASP A 97 7.38 -11.13 1.87
C ASP A 97 6.13 -11.85 2.40
N VAL A 98 4.98 -11.65 1.78
CA VAL A 98 3.75 -12.33 2.17
C VAL A 98 3.89 -13.85 1.97
N LYS A 99 3.65 -14.61 3.03
CA LYS A 99 3.72 -16.07 3.04
C LYS A 99 2.37 -16.70 2.74
N LYS A 100 2.36 -17.97 2.35
CA LYS A 100 1.13 -18.71 2.02
C LYS A 100 0.12 -18.79 3.18
N ASP A 101 0.61 -19.00 4.39
CA ASP A 101 -0.22 -19.00 5.61
C ASP A 101 -0.82 -17.61 5.89
N GLN A 102 -0.08 -16.56 5.61
CA GLN A 102 -0.57 -15.18 5.74
C GLN A 102 -1.66 -14.83 4.72
N ILE A 103 -1.63 -15.41 3.52
CA ILE A 103 -2.71 -15.24 2.53
C ILE A 103 -4.03 -15.77 3.10
N LYS A 104 -4.01 -16.91 3.78
CA LYS A 104 -5.17 -17.46 4.47
C LYS A 104 -5.64 -16.53 5.59
N GLU A 105 -4.72 -16.02 6.39
CA GLU A 105 -5.04 -15.06 7.44
C GLU A 105 -5.66 -13.78 6.89
N ILE A 106 -5.17 -13.28 5.74
CA ILE A 106 -5.75 -12.12 5.06
C ILE A 106 -7.20 -12.38 4.65
N LYS A 107 -7.48 -13.56 4.09
CA LYS A 107 -8.84 -13.97 3.72
C LYS A 107 -9.75 -14.07 4.95
N ASP A 108 -9.27 -14.68 6.01
CA ASP A 108 -10.01 -14.80 7.26
C ASP A 108 -10.28 -13.42 7.87
N TYR A 109 -9.30 -12.52 7.82
CA TYR A 109 -9.47 -11.15 8.29
C TYR A 109 -10.57 -10.42 7.51
N LEU A 110 -10.59 -10.55 6.19
CA LEU A 110 -11.62 -9.95 5.33
C LEU A 110 -13.03 -10.46 5.65
N GLU A 111 -13.17 -11.72 6.03
CA GLU A 111 -14.46 -12.32 6.36
C GLU A 111 -14.98 -11.93 7.75
N HIS A 112 -14.09 -11.72 8.72
CA HIS A 112 -14.46 -11.59 10.13
C HIS A 112 -14.29 -10.19 10.71
N ASN A 113 -13.69 -9.27 9.95
CA ASN A 113 -13.42 -7.90 10.42
C ASN A 113 -14.01 -6.86 9.46
N CYS A 114 -14.19 -5.66 9.99
CA CYS A 114 -14.86 -4.59 9.27
C CYS A 114 -13.85 -3.60 8.69
N ILE A 115 -13.79 -3.54 7.36
CA ILE A 115 -13.07 -2.49 6.63
C ILE A 115 -14.11 -1.62 5.93
N ILE A 116 -14.16 -0.35 6.31
CA ILE A 116 -15.08 0.65 5.72
C ILE A 116 -14.25 1.56 4.82
N VAL A 117 -14.69 1.71 3.58
CA VAL A 117 -14.05 2.60 2.61
C VAL A 117 -14.94 3.80 2.36
N ARG A 118 -14.40 5.01 2.49
CA ARG A 118 -15.10 6.26 2.21
C ARG A 118 -14.31 7.12 1.22
N PRO A 119 -14.98 7.82 0.32
CA PRO A 119 -14.31 8.83 -0.50
C PRO A 119 -13.86 10.01 0.36
N LEU A 120 -12.69 10.54 0.04
CA LEU A 120 -12.11 11.72 0.67
C LEU A 120 -12.04 12.85 -0.36
N GLU A 121 -12.77 13.92 -0.14
CA GLU A 121 -12.77 15.11 -1.00
C GLU A 121 -11.66 16.09 -0.56
N THR A 122 -10.41 15.73 -0.80
CA THR A 122 -9.26 16.57 -0.54
C THR A 122 -8.18 16.34 -1.60
N GLU A 123 -7.16 17.18 -1.59
CA GLU A 123 -5.96 16.97 -2.43
C GLU A 123 -5.10 15.80 -1.95
N GLN A 124 -5.34 15.28 -0.77
CA GLN A 124 -4.64 14.11 -0.23
C GLN A 124 -5.06 12.83 -0.95
N ILE A 125 -4.13 11.90 -1.10
CA ILE A 125 -4.39 10.58 -1.70
C ILE A 125 -5.32 9.75 -0.81
N GLY A 126 -5.11 9.79 0.51
CA GLY A 126 -5.93 9.08 1.46
C GLY A 126 -5.33 9.01 2.85
N ARG A 127 -6.07 8.39 3.75
CA ARG A 127 -5.65 8.10 5.12
C ARG A 127 -6.39 6.89 5.67
N ALA A 128 -5.81 6.24 6.67
CA ALA A 128 -6.41 5.11 7.37
C ALA A 128 -6.58 5.42 8.85
N HIS A 129 -7.68 4.96 9.41
CA HIS A 129 -7.97 4.99 10.84
C HIS A 129 -8.22 3.56 11.31
N VAL A 130 -7.53 3.16 12.34
CA VAL A 130 -7.57 1.81 12.92
C VAL A 130 -7.88 1.83 14.40
#